data_ed83f97c3dff8fa31f414faf08f45ab8
#
_entry.id   ed83f97c3dff8fa31f414faf08f45ab8
#
_cell.length_a   1.000
_cell.length_b   1.000
_cell.length_c   1.000
_cell.angle_alpha   90.00
_cell.angle_beta   90.00
_cell.angle_gamma   90.00
#
_symmetry.space_group_name_H-M   'P 1'
#
loop_
_entity.id
_entity.type
_entity.pdbx_description
1 polymer ?
#
loop_
_entity_poly.entity_id
_entity_poly.type
_entity_poly.pdbx_seq_one_letter_code
_entity_poly.pdbx_strand_id
1 'polypeptide(L)'
;MTTANKDKLSSARFSQATDAFVEIFTASIGFDQRMAQQDIEGSVAHATMLCKIGILTESERDSIFTGLKQISAEVEACDFQWSVQQEDVHMNIEARLTDLIGIAGKKLHTGRSRNDQVATDIRLYLRSEIKTIIIVLQRLQVALLDLAEKEADTIMPGFTHLQVAQPITFGHHLMAWYEMLVRDQERLEDCLKRVNIMPLGAAALAGTSYPIDRHLTAELLGFSRPSNNSLDSVSDRDFAIEFTADASIIMMHLSRFSEELVLWASAQFAFIELPDAFCTGSSIMPQKKNPDVPELVRGKSGRVTGHLMSLLMLMKSQPLAYNKDNQEDKEPIFDTVDTLINCLRAFADMVPHIEAKRDNMFNAAKKGFTTATDLADYLVKKGMAFRDAHEVVGLAVKLGLDTERDLSELSLKELQSFSEMITDDVFDVLSLEGSVAARQHIGGTAPDTVRKAIKTARAAL
;
A
#
# COMPACT_ATOMS: atom_id res chain seq x y z
N MET A 1 28.12 -10.66 48.91
CA MET A 1 27.13 -10.33 47.87
C MET A 1 26.23 -11.52 47.75
N THR A 2 24.98 -11.40 48.15
CA THR A 2 23.97 -12.47 48.09
C THR A 2 23.62 -12.74 46.62
N THR A 3 23.26 -13.98 46.30
CA THR A 3 22.89 -14.46 44.96
C THR A 3 21.85 -13.56 44.26
N ALA A 4 20.94 -12.95 45.03
CA ALA A 4 19.93 -12.00 44.52
C ALA A 4 20.49 -10.68 43.89
N ASN A 5 21.77 -10.35 44.13
CA ASN A 5 22.38 -9.14 43.56
C ASN A 5 23.20 -9.42 42.28
N LYS A 6 23.45 -10.71 41.94
CA LYS A 6 24.12 -11.10 40.70
C LYS A 6 23.17 -11.11 39.49
N ASP A 7 21.88 -11.35 39.72
CA ASP A 7 20.89 -11.47 38.66
C ASP A 7 20.45 -10.10 38.09
N LYS A 8 20.87 -8.98 38.73
CA LYS A 8 20.58 -7.62 38.29
C LYS A 8 21.74 -6.92 37.55
N LEU A 9 22.88 -7.62 37.38
CA LEU A 9 24.01 -7.08 36.61
C LEU A 9 23.84 -7.48 35.12
N SER A 10 23.74 -6.53 34.21
CA SER A 10 23.62 -6.76 32.78
C SER A 10 24.85 -7.49 32.17
N SER A 11 26.00 -7.44 32.84
CA SER A 11 27.17 -8.27 32.55
C SER A 11 28.12 -8.31 33.75
N ALA A 12 29.02 -9.30 33.77
CA ALA A 12 30.06 -9.42 34.79
C ALA A 12 31.05 -8.22 34.84
N ARG A 13 31.03 -7.36 33.82
CA ARG A 13 31.87 -6.16 33.74
C ARG A 13 31.34 -4.99 34.59
N PHE A 14 30.02 -4.91 34.77
CA PHE A 14 29.42 -3.78 35.48
C PHE A 14 29.45 -3.96 36.98
N SER A 15 29.74 -2.88 37.69
CA SER A 15 29.80 -2.83 39.16
C SER A 15 28.47 -2.45 39.80
N GLN A 16 27.52 -1.95 39.02
CA GLN A 16 26.19 -1.52 39.44
C GLN A 16 25.11 -2.11 38.54
N ALA A 17 23.93 -2.36 39.10
CA ALA A 17 22.74 -2.72 38.31
C ALA A 17 22.32 -1.55 37.45
N THR A 18 21.65 -1.85 36.33
CA THR A 18 21.02 -0.83 35.45
C THR A 18 19.97 -0.08 36.27
N ASP A 19 19.86 1.21 36.06
CA ASP A 19 18.82 2.05 36.65
C ASP A 19 17.43 1.61 36.15
N ALA A 20 16.45 1.54 37.04
CA ALA A 20 15.11 1.03 36.71
C ALA A 20 14.40 1.84 35.64
N PHE A 21 14.65 3.16 35.57
CA PHE A 21 14.11 3.98 34.51
C PHE A 21 14.79 3.67 33.16
N VAL A 22 16.11 3.46 33.17
CA VAL A 22 16.88 3.10 31.98
C VAL A 22 16.42 1.74 31.43
N GLU A 23 16.13 0.76 32.28
CA GLU A 23 15.56 -0.53 31.83
C GLU A 23 14.26 -0.34 31.06
N ILE A 24 13.35 0.49 31.58
CA ILE A 24 12.07 0.79 30.90
C ILE A 24 12.30 1.61 29.63
N PHE A 25 13.17 2.60 29.69
CA PHE A 25 13.43 3.54 28.58
C PHE A 25 14.08 2.86 27.37
N THR A 26 14.91 1.83 27.61
CA THR A 26 15.64 1.12 26.55
C THR A 26 14.94 -0.15 26.09
N ALA A 27 13.90 -0.62 26.79
CA ALA A 27 13.16 -1.81 26.41
C ALA A 27 12.33 -1.59 25.13
N SER A 28 12.33 -2.59 24.25
CA SER A 28 11.55 -2.62 23.02
C SER A 28 10.39 -3.62 23.03
N ILE A 29 10.31 -4.45 24.09
CA ILE A 29 9.32 -5.54 24.17
C ILE A 29 7.88 -5.06 24.01
N GLY A 30 7.58 -3.79 24.35
CA GLY A 30 6.25 -3.21 24.19
C GLY A 30 5.72 -3.24 22.75
N PHE A 31 6.60 -3.25 21.77
CA PHE A 31 6.23 -3.26 20.34
C PHE A 31 6.89 -4.41 19.55
N ASP A 32 8.12 -4.83 19.87
CA ASP A 32 8.85 -5.84 19.09
C ASP A 32 8.37 -7.29 19.31
N GLN A 33 7.60 -7.55 20.36
CA GLN A 33 6.87 -8.82 20.55
C GLN A 33 6.05 -9.23 19.31
N ARG A 34 5.71 -8.27 18.45
CA ARG A 34 5.03 -8.49 17.18
C ARG A 34 5.84 -9.38 16.23
N MET A 35 7.15 -9.44 16.38
CA MET A 35 8.03 -10.27 15.55
C MET A 35 8.36 -11.64 16.19
N ALA A 36 7.67 -12.04 17.25
CA ALA A 36 7.98 -13.27 17.97
C ALA A 36 8.01 -14.53 17.08
N GLN A 37 7.07 -14.64 16.13
CA GLN A 37 7.03 -15.79 15.22
C GLN A 37 8.23 -15.78 14.26
N GLN A 38 8.67 -14.60 13.81
CA GLN A 38 9.84 -14.44 12.95
C GLN A 38 11.13 -14.78 13.69
N ASP A 39 11.27 -14.37 14.96
CA ASP A 39 12.41 -14.73 15.81
C ASP A 39 12.49 -16.25 16.03
N ILE A 40 11.33 -16.90 16.27
CA ILE A 40 11.24 -18.36 16.40
C ILE A 40 11.64 -19.04 15.09
N GLU A 41 11.13 -18.58 13.93
CA GLU A 41 11.48 -19.11 12.62
C GLU A 41 12.98 -18.99 12.34
N GLY A 42 13.57 -17.82 12.59
CA GLY A 42 15.00 -17.56 12.48
C GLY A 42 15.83 -18.47 13.41
N SER A 43 15.36 -18.68 14.63
CA SER A 43 16.02 -19.52 15.63
C SER A 43 15.97 -21.01 15.27
N VAL A 44 14.89 -21.51 14.69
CA VAL A 44 14.78 -22.90 14.18
C VAL A 44 15.77 -23.14 13.02
N ALA A 45 15.85 -22.21 12.08
CA ALA A 45 16.80 -22.30 10.97
C ALA A 45 18.26 -22.24 11.45
N HIS A 46 18.56 -21.37 12.40
CA HIS A 46 19.87 -21.24 13.02
C HIS A 46 20.28 -22.51 13.78
N ALA A 47 19.40 -23.09 14.59
CA ALA A 47 19.65 -24.36 15.31
C ALA A 47 19.90 -25.51 14.34
N THR A 48 19.16 -25.58 13.22
CA THR A 48 19.36 -26.57 12.15
C THR A 48 20.77 -26.47 11.59
N MET A 49 21.19 -25.24 11.25
CA MET A 49 22.55 -24.98 10.72
C MET A 49 23.64 -25.32 11.76
N LEU A 50 23.48 -24.92 13.04
CA LEU A 50 24.42 -25.22 14.12
C LEU A 50 24.56 -26.73 14.32
N CYS A 51 23.49 -27.50 14.20
CA CYS A 51 23.53 -28.96 14.27
C CYS A 51 24.31 -29.54 13.09
N LYS A 52 24.07 -29.06 11.85
CA LYS A 52 24.78 -29.51 10.65
C LYS A 52 26.29 -29.31 10.75
N ILE A 53 26.75 -28.24 11.37
CA ILE A 53 28.19 -27.94 11.53
C ILE A 53 28.78 -28.55 12.84
N GLY A 54 28.00 -29.33 13.60
CA GLY A 54 28.47 -30.06 14.77
C GLY A 54 28.58 -29.23 16.07
N ILE A 55 28.03 -28.03 16.12
CA ILE A 55 27.97 -27.20 17.34
C ILE A 55 26.86 -27.69 18.26
N LEU A 56 25.71 -28.08 17.71
CA LEU A 56 24.64 -28.74 18.44
C LEU A 56 24.61 -30.23 18.07
N THR A 57 24.30 -31.07 19.02
CA THR A 57 23.90 -32.46 18.76
C THR A 57 22.47 -32.50 18.23
N GLU A 58 22.06 -33.58 17.57
CA GLU A 58 20.68 -33.79 17.14
C GLU A 58 19.69 -33.71 18.32
N SER A 59 20.03 -34.28 19.45
CA SER A 59 19.20 -34.22 20.67
C SER A 59 19.02 -32.81 21.19
N GLU A 60 20.06 -31.98 21.16
CA GLU A 60 19.96 -30.56 21.54
C GLU A 60 19.12 -29.76 20.57
N ARG A 61 19.29 -29.97 19.27
CA ARG A 61 18.45 -29.37 18.22
C ARG A 61 16.98 -29.74 18.43
N ASP A 62 16.67 -31.00 18.61
CA ASP A 62 15.29 -31.48 18.78
C ASP A 62 14.65 -30.94 20.08
N SER A 63 15.43 -30.78 21.13
CA SER A 63 15.00 -30.12 22.37
C SER A 63 14.68 -28.63 22.10
N ILE A 64 15.54 -27.91 21.37
CA ILE A 64 15.31 -26.52 20.96
C ILE A 64 14.04 -26.41 20.16
N PHE A 65 13.83 -27.29 19.16
CA PHE A 65 12.61 -27.28 18.35
C PHE A 65 11.35 -27.49 19.19
N THR A 66 11.39 -28.42 20.12
CA THR A 66 10.27 -28.70 21.04
C THR A 66 9.97 -27.47 21.91
N GLY A 67 11.00 -26.84 22.48
CA GLY A 67 10.84 -25.63 23.29
C GLY A 67 10.33 -24.44 22.49
N LEU A 68 10.88 -24.18 21.30
CA LEU A 68 10.42 -23.09 20.44
C LEU A 68 8.99 -23.31 19.93
N LYS A 69 8.60 -24.55 19.62
CA LYS A 69 7.22 -24.88 19.24
C LYS A 69 6.23 -24.61 20.39
N GLN A 70 6.63 -24.93 21.64
CA GLN A 70 5.80 -24.61 22.79
C GLN A 70 5.69 -23.09 22.97
N ILE A 71 6.78 -22.34 22.84
CA ILE A 71 6.79 -20.87 22.95
C ILE A 71 5.90 -20.25 21.84
N SER A 72 5.98 -20.74 20.60
CA SER A 72 5.10 -20.30 19.51
C SER A 72 3.63 -20.46 19.87
N ALA A 73 3.26 -21.61 20.44
CA ALA A 73 1.88 -21.86 20.88
C ALA A 73 1.47 -20.95 22.05
N GLU A 74 2.36 -20.68 23.01
CA GLU A 74 2.10 -19.72 24.10
C GLU A 74 1.87 -18.30 23.56
N VAL A 75 2.64 -17.88 22.56
CA VAL A 75 2.49 -16.57 21.91
C VAL A 75 1.16 -16.50 21.11
N GLU A 76 0.84 -17.52 20.31
CA GLU A 76 -0.40 -17.58 19.54
C GLU A 76 -1.65 -17.58 20.43
N ALA A 77 -1.58 -18.24 21.58
CA ALA A 77 -2.66 -18.26 22.58
C ALA A 77 -2.73 -16.97 23.42
N CYS A 78 -1.82 -16.02 23.24
CA CYS A 78 -1.66 -14.84 24.09
C CYS A 78 -1.38 -15.17 25.59
N ASP A 79 -0.80 -16.33 25.86
CA ASP A 79 -0.46 -16.80 27.22
C ASP A 79 1.01 -16.53 27.59
N PHE A 80 1.85 -16.15 26.61
CA PHE A 80 3.26 -15.85 26.86
C PHE A 80 3.42 -14.62 27.76
N GLN A 81 4.22 -14.74 28.80
CA GLN A 81 4.44 -13.67 29.78
C GLN A 81 5.66 -12.84 29.39
N TRP A 82 5.41 -11.70 28.75
CA TRP A 82 6.44 -10.74 28.36
C TRP A 82 6.98 -9.97 29.57
N SER A 83 8.29 -9.80 29.64
CA SER A 83 8.98 -9.12 30.75
C SER A 83 9.83 -7.96 30.20
N VAL A 84 9.62 -6.77 30.75
CA VAL A 84 10.43 -5.57 30.45
C VAL A 84 11.88 -5.76 30.90
N GLN A 85 12.10 -6.53 31.96
CA GLN A 85 13.44 -6.85 32.45
C GLN A 85 14.26 -7.70 31.47
N GLN A 86 13.61 -8.33 30.52
CA GLN A 86 14.24 -9.04 29.40
C GLN A 86 14.37 -8.16 28.13
N GLU A 87 14.23 -6.87 28.24
CA GLU A 87 14.48 -5.82 27.24
C GLU A 87 13.70 -5.98 25.92
N ASP A 88 13.89 -7.09 25.18
CA ASP A 88 13.39 -7.30 23.82
C ASP A 88 12.75 -8.69 23.62
N VAL A 89 12.13 -8.91 22.48
CA VAL A 89 11.50 -10.19 22.12
C VAL A 89 12.50 -11.34 22.15
N HIS A 90 13.72 -11.11 21.73
CA HIS A 90 14.78 -12.13 21.64
C HIS A 90 15.18 -12.65 23.02
N MET A 91 15.41 -11.74 23.99
CA MET A 91 15.73 -12.13 25.36
C MET A 91 14.57 -12.85 26.06
N ASN A 92 13.37 -12.39 25.85
CA ASN A 92 12.18 -13.03 26.40
C ASN A 92 12.05 -14.47 25.90
N ILE A 93 12.20 -14.71 24.62
CA ILE A 93 12.16 -16.05 24.01
C ILE A 93 13.33 -16.91 24.48
N GLU A 94 14.57 -16.36 24.49
CA GLU A 94 15.77 -17.08 24.98
C GLU A 94 15.67 -17.48 26.45
N ALA A 95 15.18 -16.59 27.31
CA ALA A 95 14.97 -16.87 28.73
C ALA A 95 13.94 -18.00 28.92
N ARG A 96 12.78 -17.88 28.27
CA ARG A 96 11.73 -18.90 28.32
C ARG A 96 12.21 -20.25 27.77
N LEU A 97 12.95 -20.25 26.67
CA LEU A 97 13.53 -21.47 26.11
C LEU A 97 14.51 -22.11 27.09
N THR A 98 15.34 -21.31 27.73
CA THR A 98 16.30 -21.80 28.76
C THR A 98 15.57 -22.41 29.96
N ASP A 99 14.47 -21.81 30.41
CA ASP A 99 13.64 -22.35 31.47
C ASP A 99 13.03 -23.71 31.11
N LEU A 100 12.63 -23.89 29.84
CA LEU A 100 12.02 -25.13 29.36
C LEU A 100 13.02 -26.26 29.14
N ILE A 101 14.21 -25.99 28.59
CA ILE A 101 15.15 -27.02 28.13
C ILE A 101 16.56 -26.92 28.72
N GLY A 102 16.80 -25.95 29.60
CA GLY A 102 18.07 -25.80 30.31
C GLY A 102 19.24 -25.39 29.39
N ILE A 103 20.40 -26.08 29.53
CA ILE A 103 21.67 -25.72 28.89
C ILE A 103 21.57 -25.69 27.35
N ALA A 104 20.77 -26.55 26.75
CA ALA A 104 20.59 -26.57 25.29
C ALA A 104 20.06 -25.23 24.75
N GLY A 105 19.14 -24.58 25.50
CA GLY A 105 18.63 -23.25 25.16
C GLY A 105 19.72 -22.17 25.09
N LYS A 106 20.68 -22.20 26.02
CA LYS A 106 21.81 -21.26 26.04
C LYS A 106 22.78 -21.41 24.89
N LYS A 107 22.85 -22.59 24.26
CA LYS A 107 23.70 -22.85 23.09
C LYS A 107 23.16 -22.24 21.80
N LEU A 108 21.86 -21.94 21.73
CA LEU A 108 21.21 -21.42 20.55
C LEU A 108 21.82 -20.08 20.07
N HIS A 109 22.33 -19.26 21.00
CA HIS A 109 22.93 -17.96 20.66
C HIS A 109 24.35 -18.06 20.05
N THR A 110 24.93 -19.27 19.94
CA THR A 110 26.28 -19.47 19.41
C THR A 110 26.40 -18.96 17.97
N GLY A 111 27.41 -18.11 17.71
CA GLY A 111 27.68 -17.56 16.38
C GLY A 111 26.65 -16.51 15.89
N ARG A 112 25.77 -16.04 16.75
CA ARG A 112 24.73 -15.05 16.46
C ARG A 112 24.87 -13.81 17.36
N SER A 113 24.42 -12.67 16.88
CA SER A 113 24.22 -11.46 17.67
C SER A 113 22.76 -11.03 17.59
N ARG A 114 22.30 -10.18 18.51
CA ARG A 114 21.01 -9.51 18.37
C ARG A 114 20.93 -8.65 17.12
N ASN A 115 22.06 -8.10 16.67
CA ASN A 115 22.11 -7.22 15.52
C ASN A 115 21.68 -7.92 14.22
N ASP A 116 22.22 -9.12 13.93
CA ASP A 116 21.82 -9.89 12.75
C ASP A 116 20.48 -10.61 12.95
N GLN A 117 20.13 -10.94 14.18
CA GLN A 117 18.85 -11.52 14.56
C GLN A 117 17.70 -10.55 14.27
N VAL A 118 17.70 -9.35 14.85
CA VAL A 118 16.66 -8.35 14.63
C VAL A 118 16.57 -7.90 13.17
N ALA A 119 17.71 -7.77 12.48
CA ALA A 119 17.73 -7.44 11.06
C ALA A 119 17.05 -8.54 10.20
N THR A 120 17.20 -9.81 10.59
CA THR A 120 16.53 -10.94 9.92
C THR A 120 15.03 -10.92 10.21
N ASP A 121 14.63 -10.70 11.44
CA ASP A 121 13.23 -10.73 11.87
C ASP A 121 12.41 -9.62 11.21
N ILE A 122 12.94 -8.39 11.11
CA ILE A 122 12.28 -7.29 10.39
C ILE A 122 12.07 -7.64 8.92
N ARG A 123 13.06 -8.29 8.26
CA ARG A 123 12.91 -8.71 6.86
C ARG A 123 11.91 -9.84 6.69
N LEU A 124 11.90 -10.82 7.59
CA LEU A 124 10.89 -11.90 7.60
C LEU A 124 9.48 -11.32 7.79
N TYR A 125 9.33 -10.43 8.77
CA TYR A 125 8.08 -9.74 9.04
C TYR A 125 7.62 -8.96 7.81
N LEU A 126 8.44 -8.07 7.30
CA LEU A 126 8.07 -7.19 6.19
C LEU A 126 7.79 -7.99 4.90
N ARG A 127 8.54 -9.08 4.66
CA ARG A 127 8.29 -9.99 3.55
C ARG A 127 6.89 -10.62 3.61
N SER A 128 6.44 -10.99 4.80
CA SER A 128 5.09 -11.54 5.02
C SER A 128 4.03 -10.48 4.82
N GLU A 129 4.24 -9.30 5.40
CA GLU A 129 3.26 -8.21 5.34
C GLU A 129 3.11 -7.62 3.93
N ILE A 130 4.19 -7.49 3.15
CA ILE A 130 4.11 -7.06 1.76
C ILE A 130 3.25 -8.04 0.93
N LYS A 131 3.40 -9.35 1.14
CA LYS A 131 2.53 -10.34 0.47
C LYS A 131 1.06 -10.18 0.86
N THR A 132 0.80 -9.93 2.13
CA THR A 132 -0.56 -9.65 2.63
C THR A 132 -1.12 -8.37 2.01
N ILE A 133 -0.33 -7.32 1.94
CA ILE A 133 -0.70 -6.05 1.30
C ILE A 133 -1.04 -6.26 -0.18
N ILE A 134 -0.23 -7.00 -0.92
CA ILE A 134 -0.49 -7.33 -2.34
C ILE A 134 -1.85 -8.06 -2.48
N ILE A 135 -2.15 -9.01 -1.62
CA ILE A 135 -3.45 -9.72 -1.65
C ILE A 135 -4.63 -8.75 -1.44
N VAL A 136 -4.52 -7.84 -0.47
CA VAL A 136 -5.59 -6.87 -0.20
C VAL A 136 -5.71 -5.84 -1.34
N LEU A 137 -4.57 -5.44 -1.93
CA LEU A 137 -4.53 -4.56 -3.09
C LEU A 137 -5.20 -5.22 -4.30
N GLN A 138 -4.93 -6.49 -4.56
CA GLN A 138 -5.60 -7.27 -5.62
C GLN A 138 -7.11 -7.38 -5.40
N ARG A 139 -7.57 -7.53 -4.15
CA ARG A 139 -9.01 -7.45 -3.85
C ARG A 139 -9.61 -6.10 -4.27
N LEU A 140 -8.92 -4.99 -4.01
CA LEU A 140 -9.37 -3.67 -4.46
C LEU A 140 -9.36 -3.57 -5.98
N GLN A 141 -8.33 -4.09 -6.65
CA GLN A 141 -8.28 -4.14 -8.12
C GLN A 141 -9.48 -4.90 -8.69
N VAL A 142 -9.83 -6.08 -8.15
CA VAL A 142 -11.01 -6.85 -8.57
C VAL A 142 -12.29 -6.04 -8.36
N ALA A 143 -12.45 -5.42 -7.20
CA ALA A 143 -13.62 -4.59 -6.90
C ALA A 143 -13.79 -3.42 -7.89
N LEU A 144 -12.69 -2.76 -8.27
CA LEU A 144 -12.70 -1.70 -9.28
C LEU A 144 -13.08 -2.25 -10.66
N LEU A 145 -12.55 -3.41 -11.07
CA LEU A 145 -12.89 -4.03 -12.34
C LEU A 145 -14.37 -4.41 -12.43
N ASP A 146 -14.94 -4.93 -11.33
CA ASP A 146 -16.36 -5.28 -11.26
C ASP A 146 -17.26 -4.04 -11.41
N LEU A 147 -16.91 -2.97 -10.69
CA LEU A 147 -17.64 -1.71 -10.79
C LEU A 147 -17.46 -1.05 -12.16
N ALA A 148 -16.23 -1.07 -12.70
CA ALA A 148 -15.93 -0.52 -14.03
C ALA A 148 -16.71 -1.24 -15.13
N GLU A 149 -16.85 -2.56 -15.05
CA GLU A 149 -17.63 -3.37 -16.00
C GLU A 149 -19.13 -3.03 -15.94
N LYS A 150 -19.68 -2.91 -14.73
CA LYS A 150 -21.06 -2.52 -14.48
C LYS A 150 -21.36 -1.11 -15.04
N GLU A 151 -20.40 -0.21 -14.97
CA GLU A 151 -20.55 1.20 -15.31
C GLU A 151 -19.80 1.58 -16.62
N ALA A 152 -19.48 0.60 -17.48
CA ALA A 152 -18.73 0.81 -18.72
C ALA A 152 -19.45 1.75 -19.73
N ASP A 153 -20.78 1.78 -19.67
CA ASP A 153 -21.63 2.64 -20.51
C ASP A 153 -22.10 3.93 -19.81
N THR A 154 -21.85 4.07 -18.52
CA THR A 154 -22.34 5.22 -17.74
C THR A 154 -21.56 6.47 -18.09
N ILE A 155 -22.17 7.38 -18.81
CA ILE A 155 -21.56 8.65 -19.24
C ILE A 155 -21.49 9.62 -18.06
N MET A 156 -20.33 10.22 -17.87
CA MET A 156 -20.09 11.29 -16.91
C MET A 156 -19.22 12.40 -17.51
N PRO A 157 -19.23 13.61 -16.93
CA PRO A 157 -18.29 14.63 -17.35
C PRO A 157 -16.86 14.26 -16.91
N GLY A 158 -15.92 14.32 -17.85
CA GLY A 158 -14.49 14.36 -17.54
C GLY A 158 -14.07 15.78 -17.18
N PHE A 159 -13.17 15.93 -16.23
CA PHE A 159 -12.74 17.22 -15.70
C PHE A 159 -11.25 17.48 -15.95
N THR A 160 -10.94 18.71 -16.31
CA THR A 160 -9.59 19.29 -16.19
C THR A 160 -9.73 20.61 -15.43
N HIS A 161 -8.83 20.91 -14.48
CA HIS A 161 -8.92 22.10 -13.61
C HIS A 161 -10.26 22.18 -12.83
N LEU A 162 -10.90 21.03 -12.53
CA LEU A 162 -12.27 20.92 -12.01
C LEU A 162 -13.33 21.61 -12.88
N GLN A 163 -13.01 21.93 -14.13
CA GLN A 163 -13.96 22.38 -15.14
C GLN A 163 -14.37 21.19 -16.01
N VAL A 164 -15.66 21.15 -16.39
CA VAL A 164 -16.17 20.15 -17.31
C VAL A 164 -15.43 20.28 -18.65
N ALA A 165 -14.89 19.18 -19.15
CA ALA A 165 -14.06 19.17 -20.37
C ALA A 165 -14.69 18.33 -21.49
N GLN A 166 -14.59 17.01 -21.40
CA GLN A 166 -15.10 16.06 -22.39
C GLN A 166 -15.91 14.96 -21.72
N PRO A 167 -16.90 14.34 -22.40
CA PRO A 167 -17.61 13.21 -21.85
C PRO A 167 -16.68 11.98 -21.79
N ILE A 168 -16.76 11.25 -20.69
CA ILE A 168 -16.09 9.96 -20.48
C ILE A 168 -17.12 8.96 -19.95
N THR A 169 -16.75 7.70 -19.79
CA THR A 169 -17.56 6.76 -19.03
C THR A 169 -17.02 6.62 -17.59
N PHE A 170 -17.90 6.34 -16.65
CA PHE A 170 -17.50 6.06 -15.26
C PHE A 170 -16.60 4.83 -15.18
N GLY A 171 -16.90 3.80 -15.98
CA GLY A 171 -16.00 2.65 -16.11
C GLY A 171 -14.60 3.03 -16.56
N HIS A 172 -14.46 3.95 -17.51
CA HIS A 172 -13.15 4.46 -17.95
C HIS A 172 -12.39 5.16 -16.80
N HIS A 173 -13.09 5.98 -16.01
CA HIS A 173 -12.49 6.65 -14.85
C HIS A 173 -11.99 5.64 -13.81
N LEU A 174 -12.79 4.62 -13.48
CA LEU A 174 -12.40 3.58 -12.54
C LEU A 174 -11.20 2.76 -13.03
N MET A 175 -11.08 2.54 -14.34
CA MET A 175 -9.90 1.92 -14.93
C MET A 175 -8.64 2.78 -14.74
N ALA A 176 -8.74 4.10 -14.66
CA ALA A 176 -7.60 4.95 -14.33
C ALA A 176 -7.11 4.71 -12.88
N TRP A 177 -8.04 4.49 -11.93
CA TRP A 177 -7.66 4.08 -10.57
C TRP A 177 -7.02 2.69 -10.55
N TYR A 178 -7.58 1.74 -11.31
CA TYR A 178 -7.00 0.41 -11.46
C TYR A 178 -5.54 0.46 -11.93
N GLU A 179 -5.23 1.26 -12.95
CA GLU A 179 -3.87 1.43 -13.47
C GLU A 179 -2.87 1.99 -12.43
N MET A 180 -3.33 2.82 -11.49
CA MET A 180 -2.49 3.28 -10.39
C MET A 180 -2.11 2.12 -9.46
N LEU A 181 -3.08 1.27 -9.13
CA LEU A 181 -2.87 0.12 -8.25
C LEU A 181 -2.02 -0.99 -8.89
N VAL A 182 -2.06 -1.14 -10.22
CA VAL A 182 -1.14 -2.04 -10.95
C VAL A 182 0.30 -1.61 -10.73
N ARG A 183 0.61 -0.34 -10.93
CA ARG A 183 1.95 0.21 -10.69
C ARG A 183 2.39 0.12 -9.23
N ASP A 184 1.43 0.19 -8.31
CA ASP A 184 1.69 0.03 -6.87
C ASP A 184 2.06 -1.42 -6.52
N GLN A 185 1.36 -2.39 -7.11
CA GLN A 185 1.69 -3.80 -6.96
C GLN A 185 3.09 -4.10 -7.50
N GLU A 186 3.42 -3.62 -8.70
CA GLU A 186 4.75 -3.79 -9.31
C GLU A 186 5.87 -3.24 -8.41
N ARG A 187 5.67 -2.07 -7.76
CA ARG A 187 6.63 -1.51 -6.81
C ARG A 187 6.83 -2.42 -5.60
N LEU A 188 5.74 -2.91 -5.00
CA LEU A 188 5.82 -3.82 -3.86
C LEU A 188 6.54 -5.14 -4.23
N GLU A 189 6.29 -5.68 -5.42
CA GLU A 189 6.97 -6.88 -5.93
C GLU A 189 8.47 -6.62 -6.16
N ASP A 190 8.83 -5.43 -6.62
CA ASP A 190 10.23 -5.01 -6.75
C ASP A 190 10.90 -4.79 -5.39
N CYS A 191 10.22 -4.17 -4.44
CA CYS A 191 10.69 -4.02 -3.06
C CYS A 191 10.96 -5.39 -2.42
N LEU A 192 10.07 -6.37 -2.60
CA LEU A 192 10.25 -7.74 -2.11
C LEU A 192 11.59 -8.36 -2.50
N LYS A 193 12.13 -8.07 -3.68
CA LYS A 193 13.44 -8.60 -4.15
C LYS A 193 14.58 -8.13 -3.23
N ARG A 194 14.50 -6.91 -2.70
CA ARG A 194 15.51 -6.32 -1.81
C ARG A 194 15.26 -6.66 -0.33
N VAL A 195 14.01 -6.81 0.07
CA VAL A 195 13.65 -7.36 1.38
C VAL A 195 14.14 -8.80 1.52
N ASN A 196 14.06 -9.61 0.46
CA ASN A 196 14.33 -11.05 0.49
C ASN A 196 15.83 -11.41 0.40
N ILE A 197 16.66 -10.68 1.15
CA ILE A 197 18.11 -10.91 1.33
C ILE A 197 18.38 -11.17 2.81
N MET A 198 19.05 -12.30 3.15
CA MET A 198 19.21 -12.75 4.54
C MET A 198 20.43 -12.14 5.22
N PRO A 199 20.27 -11.41 6.34
CA PRO A 199 21.39 -10.89 7.13
C PRO A 199 21.97 -11.89 8.14
N LEU A 200 21.22 -12.93 8.55
CA LEU A 200 21.62 -13.85 9.61
C LEU A 200 22.99 -14.51 9.33
N GLY A 201 23.83 -14.58 10.34
CA GLY A 201 25.23 -15.00 10.24
C GLY A 201 26.23 -13.85 10.05
N ALA A 202 25.73 -12.59 9.97
CA ALA A 202 26.58 -11.39 10.04
C ALA A 202 27.11 -11.15 11.47
N ALA A 203 26.53 -11.80 12.45
CA ALA A 203 26.78 -11.60 13.89
C ALA A 203 26.63 -10.11 14.27
N ALA A 204 27.53 -9.59 15.11
CA ALA A 204 27.44 -8.18 15.52
C ALA A 204 27.70 -7.19 14.36
N LEU A 205 28.72 -7.48 13.52
CA LEU A 205 29.10 -6.67 12.34
C LEU A 205 30.20 -7.32 11.48
N ALA A 206 30.99 -8.25 12.02
CA ALA A 206 32.20 -8.76 11.39
C ALA A 206 32.10 -10.24 10.98
N GLY A 207 30.91 -10.83 11.08
CA GLY A 207 30.72 -12.26 10.94
C GLY A 207 31.18 -13.02 12.20
N THR A 208 31.42 -14.33 12.06
CA THR A 208 31.80 -15.20 13.14
C THR A 208 32.95 -16.11 12.74
N SER A 209 33.75 -16.59 13.71
CA SER A 209 34.81 -17.56 13.49
C SER A 209 34.31 -19.00 13.35
N TYR A 210 33.03 -19.27 13.60
CA TYR A 210 32.42 -20.57 13.37
C TYR A 210 32.21 -20.83 11.88
N PRO A 211 32.34 -22.10 11.40
CA PRO A 211 32.16 -22.45 10.00
C PRO A 211 30.67 -22.53 9.60
N ILE A 212 29.91 -21.45 9.86
CA ILE A 212 28.47 -21.40 9.62
C ILE A 212 28.12 -21.52 8.12
N ASP A 213 27.01 -22.19 7.83
CA ASP A 213 26.47 -22.34 6.48
C ASP A 213 25.29 -21.36 6.26
N ARG A 214 25.63 -20.13 5.83
CA ARG A 214 24.64 -19.09 5.56
C ARG A 214 23.72 -19.40 4.36
N HIS A 215 24.17 -20.21 3.40
CA HIS A 215 23.34 -20.63 2.29
C HIS A 215 22.23 -21.57 2.74
N LEU A 216 22.56 -22.55 3.59
CA LEU A 216 21.56 -23.41 4.21
C LEU A 216 20.52 -22.60 5.02
N THR A 217 20.98 -21.66 5.83
CA THR A 217 20.08 -20.83 6.64
C THR A 217 19.16 -19.98 5.76
N ALA A 218 19.67 -19.42 4.66
CA ALA A 218 18.88 -18.67 3.68
C ALA A 218 17.83 -19.55 3.01
N GLU A 219 18.19 -20.77 2.60
CA GLU A 219 17.27 -21.76 2.01
C GLU A 219 16.14 -22.11 3.01
N LEU A 220 16.50 -22.44 4.25
CA LEU A 220 15.53 -22.81 5.29
C LEU A 220 14.53 -21.68 5.60
N LEU A 221 14.97 -20.43 5.52
CA LEU A 221 14.13 -19.24 5.74
C LEU A 221 13.46 -18.72 4.45
N GLY A 222 13.70 -19.36 3.29
CA GLY A 222 13.13 -18.95 2.02
C GLY A 222 13.62 -17.60 1.50
N PHE A 223 14.82 -17.16 1.93
CA PHE A 223 15.49 -16.00 1.35
C PHE A 223 16.16 -16.37 0.02
N SER A 224 16.28 -15.41 -0.89
CA SER A 224 16.91 -15.62 -2.20
C SER A 224 18.42 -15.90 -2.10
N ARG A 225 19.07 -15.30 -1.12
CA ARG A 225 20.50 -15.48 -0.84
C ARG A 225 20.89 -14.83 0.50
N PRO A 226 22.05 -15.17 1.08
CA PRO A 226 22.63 -14.36 2.15
C PRO A 226 23.13 -13.00 1.62
N SER A 227 23.21 -12.01 2.50
CA SER A 227 23.86 -10.72 2.23
C SER A 227 25.37 -10.86 2.06
N ASN A 228 25.97 -9.97 1.28
CA ASN A 228 27.37 -10.10 0.84
C ASN A 228 28.40 -9.48 1.82
N ASN A 229 27.95 -8.58 2.71
CA ASN A 229 28.83 -7.89 3.65
C ASN A 229 28.18 -7.87 5.04
N SER A 230 28.89 -8.33 6.06
CA SER A 230 28.36 -8.47 7.42
C SER A 230 28.11 -7.12 8.11
N LEU A 231 28.91 -6.10 7.80
CA LEU A 231 28.74 -4.78 8.39
C LEU A 231 27.49 -4.08 7.83
N ASP A 232 27.31 -4.14 6.51
CA ASP A 232 26.14 -3.63 5.80
C ASP A 232 24.85 -4.38 6.24
N SER A 233 24.94 -5.70 6.42
CA SER A 233 23.82 -6.57 6.78
C SER A 233 23.07 -6.15 8.05
N VAL A 234 23.79 -5.65 9.04
CA VAL A 234 23.23 -5.23 10.33
C VAL A 234 22.90 -3.73 10.35
N SER A 235 23.46 -2.96 9.41
CA SER A 235 23.26 -1.52 9.28
C SER A 235 22.07 -1.17 8.37
N ASP A 236 21.87 -1.91 7.29
CA ASP A 236 20.91 -1.62 6.23
C ASP A 236 19.46 -1.51 6.72
N ARG A 237 18.81 -0.43 6.36
CA ARG A 237 17.37 -0.20 6.51
C ARG A 237 16.75 0.36 5.21
N ASP A 238 17.48 0.33 4.09
CA ASP A 238 17.01 0.83 2.81
C ASP A 238 15.72 0.12 2.38
N PHE A 239 15.62 -1.19 2.63
CA PHE A 239 14.43 -1.99 2.34
C PHE A 239 13.18 -1.51 3.09
N ALA A 240 13.34 -1.00 4.30
CA ALA A 240 12.25 -0.46 5.12
C ALA A 240 11.84 0.93 4.64
N ILE A 241 12.82 1.77 4.28
CA ILE A 241 12.60 3.09 3.68
C ILE A 241 11.90 2.93 2.33
N GLU A 242 12.35 2.02 1.49
CA GLU A 242 11.74 1.71 0.20
C GLU A 242 10.29 1.27 0.36
N PHE A 243 10.01 0.30 1.22
CA PHE A 243 8.65 -0.14 1.52
C PHE A 243 7.76 1.04 1.97
N THR A 244 8.26 1.89 2.86
CA THR A 244 7.48 3.02 3.39
C THR A 244 7.28 4.11 2.31
N ALA A 245 8.24 4.25 1.38
CA ALA A 245 8.08 5.11 0.21
C ALA A 245 6.99 4.59 -0.74
N ASP A 246 6.99 3.29 -1.04
CA ASP A 246 5.95 2.64 -1.83
C ASP A 246 4.58 2.76 -1.16
N ALA A 247 4.51 2.51 0.15
CA ALA A 247 3.30 2.71 0.95
C ALA A 247 2.79 4.16 0.89
N SER A 248 3.70 5.14 0.91
CA SER A 248 3.35 6.57 0.77
C SER A 248 2.75 6.87 -0.61
N ILE A 249 3.25 6.25 -1.68
CA ILE A 249 2.69 6.39 -3.04
C ILE A 249 1.29 5.77 -3.08
N ILE A 250 1.10 4.57 -2.54
CA ILE A 250 -0.22 3.92 -2.47
C ILE A 250 -1.22 4.81 -1.71
N MET A 251 -0.82 5.32 -0.54
CA MET A 251 -1.68 6.20 0.25
C MET A 251 -1.98 7.52 -0.47
N MET A 252 -1.06 8.04 -1.25
CA MET A 252 -1.30 9.22 -2.10
C MET A 252 -2.35 8.90 -3.19
N HIS A 253 -2.28 7.73 -3.84
CA HIS A 253 -3.31 7.29 -4.79
C HIS A 253 -4.66 7.15 -4.10
N LEU A 254 -4.74 6.46 -2.96
CA LEU A 254 -5.98 6.34 -2.18
C LEU A 254 -6.53 7.71 -1.74
N SER A 255 -5.68 8.68 -1.44
CA SER A 255 -6.11 10.04 -1.10
C SER A 255 -6.77 10.76 -2.28
N ARG A 256 -6.31 10.53 -3.51
CA ARG A 256 -6.93 11.05 -4.73
C ARG A 256 -8.30 10.41 -4.97
N PHE A 257 -8.40 9.08 -4.82
CA PHE A 257 -9.69 8.38 -4.90
C PHE A 257 -10.66 8.91 -3.84
N SER A 258 -10.16 9.11 -2.63
CA SER A 258 -10.93 9.68 -1.52
C SER A 258 -11.50 11.06 -1.86
N GLU A 259 -10.66 11.95 -2.41
CA GLU A 259 -11.08 13.31 -2.80
C GLU A 259 -12.21 13.26 -3.82
N GLU A 260 -12.07 12.45 -4.87
CA GLU A 260 -13.11 12.30 -5.90
C GLU A 260 -14.39 11.71 -5.31
N LEU A 261 -14.31 10.68 -4.45
CA LEU A 261 -15.49 10.11 -3.80
C LEU A 261 -16.22 11.12 -2.88
N VAL A 262 -15.47 11.93 -2.13
CA VAL A 262 -16.04 12.99 -1.28
C VAL A 262 -16.76 14.04 -2.12
N LEU A 263 -16.12 14.49 -3.22
CA LEU A 263 -16.75 15.44 -4.14
C LEU A 263 -18.01 14.85 -4.77
N TRP A 264 -17.92 13.64 -5.31
CA TRP A 264 -19.04 13.01 -6.02
C TRP A 264 -20.22 12.62 -5.14
N ALA A 265 -19.97 12.32 -3.87
CA ALA A 265 -21.04 12.04 -2.90
C ALA A 265 -21.71 13.31 -2.36
N SER A 266 -21.11 14.50 -2.57
CA SER A 266 -21.68 15.77 -2.12
C SER A 266 -22.97 16.11 -2.87
N ALA A 267 -23.86 16.88 -2.24
CA ALA A 267 -25.11 17.33 -2.85
C ALA A 267 -24.91 18.19 -4.12
N GLN A 268 -23.75 18.85 -4.25
CA GLN A 268 -23.41 19.69 -5.40
C GLN A 268 -23.06 18.87 -6.66
N PHE A 269 -22.39 17.75 -6.50
CA PHE A 269 -22.10 16.81 -7.60
C PHE A 269 -23.19 15.75 -7.71
N ALA A 270 -23.50 15.08 -6.62
CA ALA A 270 -24.50 14.01 -6.53
C ALA A 270 -24.33 12.93 -7.61
N PHE A 271 -23.08 12.54 -7.91
CA PHE A 271 -22.76 11.54 -8.95
C PHE A 271 -22.83 10.12 -8.43
N ILE A 272 -22.58 9.93 -7.14
CA ILE A 272 -22.60 8.62 -6.51
C ILE A 272 -23.36 8.66 -5.19
N GLU A 273 -23.78 7.45 -4.76
CA GLU A 273 -24.20 7.18 -3.39
C GLU A 273 -23.21 6.22 -2.77
N LEU A 274 -22.68 6.58 -1.60
CA LEU A 274 -21.89 5.66 -0.78
C LEU A 274 -22.82 4.80 0.08
N PRO A 275 -22.48 3.53 0.33
CA PRO A 275 -23.33 2.65 1.17
C PRO A 275 -23.38 3.17 2.62
N ASP A 276 -24.54 3.05 3.26
CA ASP A 276 -24.77 3.50 4.63
C ASP A 276 -23.78 2.90 5.63
N ALA A 277 -23.40 1.65 5.42
CA ALA A 277 -22.44 0.95 6.27
C ALA A 277 -21.02 1.59 6.30
N PHE A 278 -20.71 2.47 5.34
CA PHE A 278 -19.40 3.16 5.22
C PHE A 278 -19.53 4.68 5.43
N CYS A 279 -20.65 5.13 5.96
CA CYS A 279 -20.94 6.52 6.24
C CYS A 279 -21.36 6.69 7.70
N THR A 280 -21.28 7.92 8.21
CA THR A 280 -21.87 8.26 9.51
C THR A 280 -22.91 9.35 9.38
N GLY A 281 -23.84 9.37 10.34
CA GLY A 281 -24.82 10.46 10.48
C GLY A 281 -24.28 11.61 11.34
N SER A 282 -25.08 12.68 11.43
CA SER A 282 -24.81 13.77 12.36
C SER A 282 -25.68 13.61 13.61
N SER A 283 -25.12 13.91 14.79
CA SER A 283 -25.85 13.90 16.06
C SER A 283 -26.90 15.02 16.17
N ILE A 284 -26.76 16.05 15.33
CA ILE A 284 -27.64 17.23 15.37
C ILE A 284 -28.45 17.43 14.08
N MET A 285 -27.94 16.90 12.94
CA MET A 285 -28.57 17.08 11.62
C MET A 285 -29.01 15.70 11.08
N PRO A 286 -30.28 15.30 11.25
CA PRO A 286 -30.76 13.96 10.94
C PRO A 286 -30.68 13.60 9.44
N GLN A 287 -30.64 14.60 8.56
CA GLN A 287 -30.51 14.42 7.10
C GLN A 287 -29.08 14.25 6.61
N LYS A 288 -28.07 14.48 7.47
CA LYS A 288 -26.66 14.50 7.05
C LYS A 288 -26.04 13.12 7.05
N LYS A 289 -25.41 12.78 5.94
CA LYS A 289 -24.63 11.56 5.74
C LYS A 289 -23.20 11.94 5.35
N ASN A 290 -22.24 11.53 6.16
CA ASN A 290 -20.82 11.90 5.98
C ASN A 290 -20.04 10.79 5.30
N PRO A 291 -19.15 11.09 4.33
CA PRO A 291 -18.28 10.14 3.69
C PRO A 291 -17.01 9.87 4.53
N ASP A 292 -17.17 9.40 5.77
CA ASP A 292 -16.08 9.32 6.75
C ASP A 292 -14.94 8.41 6.32
N VAL A 293 -15.23 7.29 5.63
CA VAL A 293 -14.20 6.36 5.20
C VAL A 293 -13.22 7.01 4.21
N PRO A 294 -13.65 7.59 3.08
CA PRO A 294 -12.72 8.29 2.21
C PRO A 294 -12.05 9.49 2.87
N GLU A 295 -12.74 10.25 3.72
CA GLU A 295 -12.13 11.37 4.45
C GLU A 295 -10.99 10.91 5.35
N LEU A 296 -11.21 9.84 6.12
CA LEU A 296 -10.20 9.31 7.04
C LEU A 296 -9.01 8.70 6.29
N VAL A 297 -9.25 7.99 5.19
CA VAL A 297 -8.16 7.45 4.34
C VAL A 297 -7.33 8.58 3.77
N ARG A 298 -7.96 9.65 3.26
CA ARG A 298 -7.27 10.87 2.81
C ARG A 298 -6.39 11.46 3.93
N GLY A 299 -6.90 11.56 5.15
CA GLY A 299 -6.16 12.06 6.31
C GLY A 299 -4.96 11.18 6.69
N LYS A 300 -5.10 9.84 6.62
CA LYS A 300 -4.05 8.88 6.98
C LYS A 300 -2.85 8.89 6.03
N SER A 301 -2.95 9.46 4.82
CA SER A 301 -1.81 9.58 3.90
C SER A 301 -0.64 10.38 4.51
N GLY A 302 -0.94 11.43 5.29
CA GLY A 302 0.07 12.21 5.99
C GLY A 302 0.81 11.42 7.08
N ARG A 303 0.12 10.49 7.75
CA ARG A 303 0.70 9.61 8.77
C ARG A 303 1.80 8.71 8.17
N VAL A 304 1.50 8.02 7.08
CA VAL A 304 2.46 7.12 6.41
C VAL A 304 3.65 7.90 5.82
N THR A 305 3.39 9.07 5.22
CA THR A 305 4.48 9.96 4.75
C THR A 305 5.35 10.44 5.91
N GLY A 306 4.77 10.70 7.09
CA GLY A 306 5.50 11.03 8.31
C GLY A 306 6.45 9.90 8.73
N HIS A 307 6.03 8.64 8.61
CA HIS A 307 6.89 7.48 8.89
C HIS A 307 8.05 7.34 7.91
N LEU A 308 7.84 7.61 6.62
CA LEU A 308 8.93 7.68 5.65
C LEU A 308 9.99 8.73 6.06
N MET A 309 9.53 9.91 6.42
CA MET A 309 10.44 10.99 6.88
C MET A 309 11.16 10.59 8.17
N SER A 310 10.49 9.92 9.10
CA SER A 310 11.10 9.41 10.33
C SER A 310 12.23 8.44 10.04
N LEU A 311 12.02 7.45 9.16
CA LEU A 311 13.05 6.47 8.80
C LEU A 311 14.24 7.11 8.06
N LEU A 312 13.99 8.05 7.16
CA LEU A 312 15.06 8.80 6.48
C LEU A 312 15.91 9.60 7.49
N MET A 313 15.26 10.25 8.45
CA MET A 313 15.97 11.02 9.48
C MET A 313 16.69 10.13 10.47
N LEU A 314 16.14 8.94 10.79
CA LEU A 314 16.78 7.93 11.62
C LEU A 314 18.12 7.48 11.02
N MET A 315 18.14 7.17 9.74
CA MET A 315 19.32 6.64 9.06
C MET A 315 20.32 7.74 8.65
N LYS A 316 19.88 8.99 8.55
CA LYS A 316 20.73 10.11 8.18
C LYS A 316 21.87 10.30 9.17
N SER A 317 23.12 10.24 8.67
CA SER A 317 24.35 10.45 9.45
C SER A 317 24.60 9.42 10.57
N GLN A 318 23.84 8.33 10.61
CA GLN A 318 24.11 7.23 11.53
C GLN A 318 25.40 6.50 11.12
N PRO A 319 26.34 6.21 12.04
CA PRO A 319 27.49 5.35 11.73
C PRO A 319 27.05 3.96 11.29
N LEU A 320 27.88 3.30 10.48
CA LEU A 320 27.62 1.93 10.07
C LEU A 320 27.51 0.96 11.26
N ALA A 321 27.07 -0.25 11.00
CA ALA A 321 26.69 -1.29 11.96
C ALA A 321 25.37 -0.97 12.66
N TYR A 322 25.18 -1.40 13.88
CA TYR A 322 23.98 -1.22 14.66
C TYR A 322 24.19 -0.18 15.76
N ASN A 323 23.29 0.77 15.86
CA ASN A 323 23.19 1.72 16.97
C ASN A 323 21.82 1.55 17.63
N LYS A 324 21.69 1.96 18.90
CA LYS A 324 20.40 1.86 19.61
C LYS A 324 19.28 2.65 18.92
N ASP A 325 19.65 3.67 18.13
CA ASP A 325 18.76 4.42 17.24
C ASP A 325 17.89 3.50 16.37
N ASN A 326 18.43 2.38 15.89
CA ASN A 326 17.71 1.42 15.06
C ASN A 326 16.51 0.74 15.78
N GLN A 327 16.34 0.94 17.08
CA GLN A 327 15.12 0.53 17.78
C GLN A 327 13.89 1.30 17.27
N GLU A 328 14.10 2.57 16.84
CA GLU A 328 13.06 3.46 16.34
C GLU A 328 12.59 3.14 14.91
N ASP A 329 13.14 2.12 14.26
CA ASP A 329 12.71 1.71 12.91
C ASP A 329 11.36 0.94 12.93
N LYS A 330 11.05 0.25 14.03
CA LYS A 330 9.97 -0.75 14.09
C LYS A 330 8.58 -0.15 14.16
N GLU A 331 8.37 0.81 15.07
CA GLU A 331 7.05 1.41 15.24
C GLU A 331 6.56 2.11 13.95
N PRO A 332 7.39 2.88 13.22
CA PRO A 332 7.00 3.43 11.92
C PRO A 332 6.65 2.37 10.88
N ILE A 333 7.40 1.25 10.84
CA ILE A 333 7.12 0.14 9.92
C ILE A 333 5.80 -0.54 10.29
N PHE A 334 5.60 -0.89 11.55
CA PHE A 334 4.40 -1.58 12.01
C PHE A 334 3.14 -0.75 11.78
N ASP A 335 3.19 0.52 12.13
CA ASP A 335 2.07 1.43 11.94
C ASP A 335 1.78 1.71 10.45
N THR A 336 2.81 1.75 9.61
CA THR A 336 2.65 1.85 8.15
C THR A 336 1.91 0.64 7.60
N VAL A 337 2.33 -0.58 8.00
CA VAL A 337 1.68 -1.83 7.58
C VAL A 337 0.21 -1.83 7.99
N ASP A 338 -0.09 -1.57 9.27
CA ASP A 338 -1.46 -1.57 9.79
C ASP A 338 -2.33 -0.52 9.10
N THR A 339 -1.79 0.68 8.92
CA THR A 339 -2.52 1.79 8.27
C THR A 339 -2.83 1.45 6.82
N LEU A 340 -1.85 0.93 6.08
CA LEU A 340 -2.01 0.60 4.67
C LEU A 340 -3.00 -0.54 4.45
N ILE A 341 -2.87 -1.64 5.19
CA ILE A 341 -3.79 -2.79 5.11
C ILE A 341 -5.23 -2.34 5.40
N ASN A 342 -5.42 -1.57 6.47
CA ASN A 342 -6.76 -1.12 6.86
C ASN A 342 -7.37 -0.15 5.83
N CYS A 343 -6.58 0.75 5.24
CA CYS A 343 -7.07 1.66 4.20
C CYS A 343 -7.43 0.92 2.91
N LEU A 344 -6.57 0.01 2.44
CA LEU A 344 -6.86 -0.83 1.27
C LEU A 344 -8.10 -1.69 1.49
N ARG A 345 -8.22 -2.32 2.66
CA ARG A 345 -9.39 -3.12 3.03
C ARG A 345 -10.68 -2.29 3.04
N ALA A 346 -10.64 -1.11 3.65
CA ALA A 346 -11.82 -0.23 3.69
C ALA A 346 -12.30 0.12 2.28
N PHE A 347 -11.39 0.39 1.34
CA PHE A 347 -11.75 0.63 -0.05
C PHE A 347 -12.22 -0.65 -0.77
N ALA A 348 -11.54 -1.77 -0.58
CA ALA A 348 -11.93 -3.04 -1.19
C ALA A 348 -13.34 -3.50 -0.76
N ASP A 349 -13.71 -3.22 0.48
CA ASP A 349 -15.02 -3.53 1.03
C ASP A 349 -16.10 -2.50 0.63
N MET A 350 -15.73 -1.22 0.43
CA MET A 350 -16.67 -0.14 0.08
C MET A 350 -17.00 -0.05 -1.41
N VAL A 351 -15.98 -0.20 -2.28
CA VAL A 351 -16.11 0.03 -3.73
C VAL A 351 -17.21 -0.80 -4.40
N PRO A 352 -17.39 -2.12 -4.06
CA PRO A 352 -18.45 -2.93 -4.68
C PRO A 352 -19.86 -2.42 -4.44
N HIS A 353 -20.05 -1.58 -3.44
CA HIS A 353 -21.37 -1.06 -3.00
C HIS A 353 -21.61 0.39 -3.40
N ILE A 354 -20.71 1.00 -4.17
CA ILE A 354 -20.91 2.36 -4.73
C ILE A 354 -22.02 2.30 -5.78
N GLU A 355 -23.00 3.19 -5.66
CA GLU A 355 -24.09 3.34 -6.62
C GLU A 355 -23.89 4.60 -7.46
N ALA A 356 -23.81 4.42 -8.79
CA ALA A 356 -23.76 5.54 -9.73
C ALA A 356 -25.13 6.19 -9.90
N LYS A 357 -25.21 7.50 -9.74
CA LYS A 357 -26.39 8.33 -10.07
C LYS A 357 -26.31 8.72 -11.57
N ARG A 358 -26.61 7.76 -12.42
CA ARG A 358 -26.38 7.85 -13.89
C ARG A 358 -27.03 9.07 -14.52
N ASP A 359 -28.26 9.39 -14.14
CA ASP A 359 -28.96 10.56 -14.68
C ASP A 359 -28.28 11.88 -14.29
N ASN A 360 -27.76 11.98 -13.06
CA ASN A 360 -27.06 13.17 -12.61
C ASN A 360 -25.72 13.33 -13.34
N MET A 361 -24.96 12.24 -13.52
CA MET A 361 -23.72 12.20 -14.30
C MET A 361 -23.98 12.62 -15.74
N PHE A 362 -24.99 12.02 -16.39
CA PHE A 362 -25.37 12.33 -17.77
C PHE A 362 -25.79 13.79 -17.95
N ASN A 363 -26.66 14.28 -17.06
CA ASN A 363 -27.12 15.67 -17.11
C ASN A 363 -25.98 16.67 -16.83
N ALA A 364 -25.01 16.31 -16.00
CA ALA A 364 -23.83 17.13 -15.76
C ALA A 364 -22.92 17.15 -17.00
N ALA A 365 -22.82 16.03 -17.73
CA ALA A 365 -22.03 15.95 -18.96
C ALA A 365 -22.62 16.78 -20.10
N LYS A 366 -23.92 17.03 -20.12
CA LYS A 366 -24.58 17.97 -21.07
C LYS A 366 -24.21 19.41 -20.81
N LYS A 367 -23.86 19.77 -19.58
CA LYS A 367 -23.50 21.14 -19.23
C LYS A 367 -22.03 21.39 -19.57
N GLY A 368 -21.72 22.48 -20.24
CA GLY A 368 -20.35 22.89 -20.51
C GLY A 368 -19.86 22.56 -21.92
N PHE A 369 -20.75 22.26 -22.85
CA PHE A 369 -20.40 22.05 -24.25
C PHE A 369 -19.35 20.95 -24.46
N THR A 370 -19.51 19.83 -23.80
CA THR A 370 -18.52 18.74 -23.73
C THR A 370 -18.19 18.12 -25.10
N THR A 371 -19.07 18.28 -26.07
CA THR A 371 -18.92 17.80 -27.46
C THR A 371 -18.34 18.86 -28.42
N ALA A 372 -17.95 20.04 -27.92
CA ALA A 372 -17.38 21.10 -28.76
C ALA A 372 -16.13 20.66 -29.55
N THR A 373 -15.25 19.88 -28.91
CA THR A 373 -14.09 19.32 -29.60
C THR A 373 -14.49 18.33 -30.69
N ASP A 374 -15.55 17.56 -30.48
CA ASP A 374 -16.05 16.59 -31.46
C ASP A 374 -16.59 17.32 -32.70
N LEU A 375 -17.24 18.48 -32.53
CA LEU A 375 -17.66 19.35 -33.65
C LEU A 375 -16.45 19.90 -34.45
N ALA A 376 -15.39 20.30 -33.74
CA ALA A 376 -14.17 20.76 -34.43
C ALA A 376 -13.53 19.62 -35.24
N ASP A 377 -13.41 18.44 -34.66
CA ASP A 377 -12.87 17.24 -35.31
C ASP A 377 -13.73 16.80 -36.50
N TYR A 378 -15.05 16.94 -36.40
CA TYR A 378 -15.98 16.69 -37.48
C TYR A 378 -15.70 17.61 -38.68
N LEU A 379 -15.53 18.91 -38.44
CA LEU A 379 -15.21 19.88 -39.50
C LEU A 379 -13.84 19.60 -40.14
N VAL A 380 -12.85 19.23 -39.32
CA VAL A 380 -11.52 18.83 -39.82
C VAL A 380 -11.61 17.60 -40.70
N LYS A 381 -12.38 16.59 -40.34
CA LYS A 381 -12.61 15.39 -41.15
C LYS A 381 -13.28 15.72 -42.49
N LYS A 382 -14.06 16.80 -42.53
CA LYS A 382 -14.66 17.32 -43.78
C LYS A 382 -13.71 18.25 -44.59
N GLY A 383 -12.50 18.47 -44.14
CA GLY A 383 -11.43 19.17 -44.85
C GLY A 383 -11.13 20.60 -44.38
N MET A 384 -11.74 21.05 -43.29
CA MET A 384 -11.44 22.36 -42.69
C MET A 384 -10.10 22.31 -41.93
N ALA A 385 -9.34 23.40 -41.97
CA ALA A 385 -8.16 23.50 -41.12
C ALA A 385 -8.58 23.57 -39.64
N PHE A 386 -7.82 22.92 -38.73
CA PHE A 386 -8.19 22.83 -37.31
C PHE A 386 -8.42 24.20 -36.64
N ARG A 387 -7.59 25.20 -36.96
CA ARG A 387 -7.74 26.56 -36.41
C ARG A 387 -9.05 27.23 -36.84
N ASP A 388 -9.44 27.04 -38.07
CA ASP A 388 -10.70 27.59 -38.61
C ASP A 388 -11.90 26.84 -38.01
N ALA A 389 -11.79 25.50 -37.87
CA ALA A 389 -12.79 24.69 -37.19
C ALA A 389 -13.00 25.14 -35.73
N HIS A 390 -11.91 25.41 -35.02
CA HIS A 390 -11.98 25.91 -33.66
C HIS A 390 -12.67 27.26 -33.52
N GLU A 391 -12.45 28.18 -34.49
CA GLU A 391 -13.15 29.49 -34.56
C GLU A 391 -14.65 29.29 -34.80
N VAL A 392 -15.03 28.47 -35.76
CA VAL A 392 -16.42 28.11 -36.07
C VAL A 392 -17.10 27.55 -34.82
N VAL A 393 -16.48 26.60 -34.13
CA VAL A 393 -17.02 25.99 -32.93
C VAL A 393 -17.14 27.03 -31.81
N GLY A 394 -16.16 27.93 -31.64
CA GLY A 394 -16.24 29.03 -30.69
C GLY A 394 -17.47 29.91 -30.87
N LEU A 395 -17.84 30.20 -32.11
CA LEU A 395 -19.06 30.95 -32.46
C LEU A 395 -20.34 30.15 -32.13
N ALA A 396 -20.35 28.84 -32.41
CA ALA A 396 -21.47 27.99 -32.07
C ALA A 396 -21.68 27.88 -30.58
N VAL A 397 -20.60 27.72 -29.81
CA VAL A 397 -20.61 27.70 -28.34
C VAL A 397 -21.14 29.04 -27.78
N LYS A 398 -20.72 30.17 -28.39
CA LYS A 398 -21.22 31.49 -27.98
C LYS A 398 -22.73 31.60 -28.19
N LEU A 399 -23.25 31.13 -29.33
CA LEU A 399 -24.71 31.09 -29.55
C LEU A 399 -25.40 30.20 -28.51
N GLY A 400 -24.84 29.05 -28.19
CA GLY A 400 -25.35 28.15 -27.15
C GLY A 400 -25.42 28.85 -25.81
N LEU A 401 -24.37 29.58 -25.41
CA LEU A 401 -24.34 30.37 -24.17
C LEU A 401 -25.39 31.47 -24.18
N ASP A 402 -25.50 32.23 -25.27
CA ASP A 402 -26.45 33.35 -25.41
C ASP A 402 -27.94 32.89 -25.38
N THR A 403 -28.17 31.61 -25.76
CA THR A 403 -29.52 31.03 -25.83
C THR A 403 -29.80 29.96 -24.77
N GLU A 404 -28.86 29.73 -23.88
CA GLU A 404 -28.93 28.69 -22.80
C GLU A 404 -29.25 27.28 -23.36
N ARG A 405 -28.68 26.93 -24.54
CA ARG A 405 -28.86 25.63 -25.21
C ARG A 405 -27.51 24.95 -25.41
N ASP A 406 -27.47 23.63 -25.29
CA ASP A 406 -26.30 22.81 -25.67
C ASP A 406 -26.13 22.81 -27.21
N LEU A 407 -24.95 22.46 -27.71
CA LEU A 407 -24.68 22.35 -29.15
C LEU A 407 -25.62 21.37 -29.86
N SER A 408 -25.99 20.30 -29.21
CA SER A 408 -26.92 19.28 -29.69
C SER A 408 -28.37 19.79 -29.82
N GLU A 409 -28.71 20.90 -29.16
CA GLU A 409 -30.03 21.52 -29.15
C GLU A 409 -30.17 22.66 -30.20
N LEU A 410 -29.06 23.01 -30.87
CA LEU A 410 -29.08 23.96 -31.98
C LEU A 410 -29.64 23.28 -33.24
N SER A 411 -30.45 24.01 -34.00
CA SER A 411 -30.96 23.48 -35.24
C SER A 411 -29.85 23.38 -36.32
N LEU A 412 -30.00 22.48 -37.28
CA LEU A 412 -29.07 22.34 -38.40
C LEU A 412 -28.84 23.69 -39.10
N LYS A 413 -29.89 24.47 -39.27
CA LYS A 413 -29.83 25.80 -39.93
C LYS A 413 -28.97 26.79 -39.14
N GLU A 414 -29.04 26.77 -37.79
CA GLU A 414 -28.19 27.59 -36.93
C GLU A 414 -26.74 27.17 -37.03
N LEU A 415 -26.47 25.87 -36.98
CA LEU A 415 -25.12 25.31 -37.13
C LEU A 415 -24.53 25.62 -38.53
N GLN A 416 -25.34 25.50 -39.59
CA GLN A 416 -24.94 25.83 -40.95
C GLN A 416 -24.65 27.33 -41.18
N SER A 417 -25.20 28.22 -40.33
CA SER A 417 -24.85 29.64 -40.40
C SER A 417 -23.38 29.92 -40.06
N PHE A 418 -22.71 29.02 -39.38
CA PHE A 418 -21.28 29.10 -39.06
C PHE A 418 -20.41 28.39 -40.12
N SER A 419 -20.91 27.32 -40.74
CA SER A 419 -20.21 26.61 -41.81
C SER A 419 -21.19 25.76 -42.63
N GLU A 420 -21.23 25.99 -43.95
CA GLU A 420 -22.00 25.18 -44.90
C GLU A 420 -21.55 23.72 -44.97
N MET A 421 -20.36 23.38 -44.45
CA MET A 421 -19.85 22.01 -44.38
C MET A 421 -20.62 21.16 -43.38
N ILE A 422 -21.40 21.76 -42.48
CA ILE A 422 -22.20 21.05 -41.50
C ILE A 422 -23.45 20.48 -42.17
N THR A 423 -23.63 19.18 -42.05
CA THR A 423 -24.76 18.43 -42.56
C THR A 423 -25.46 17.67 -41.43
N ASP A 424 -26.58 17.00 -41.73
CA ASP A 424 -27.47 16.38 -40.73
C ASP A 424 -26.75 15.32 -39.83
N ASP A 425 -25.68 14.71 -40.34
CA ASP A 425 -24.82 13.77 -39.63
C ASP A 425 -24.06 14.36 -38.40
N VAL A 426 -24.09 15.70 -38.26
CA VAL A 426 -23.47 16.38 -37.10
C VAL A 426 -24.13 15.99 -35.78
N PHE A 427 -25.41 15.66 -35.76
CA PHE A 427 -26.13 15.33 -34.55
C PHE A 427 -25.67 13.98 -33.94
N ASP A 428 -25.18 13.04 -34.75
CA ASP A 428 -24.54 11.83 -34.27
C ASP A 428 -23.25 12.14 -33.46
N VAL A 429 -22.50 13.15 -33.92
CA VAL A 429 -21.24 13.58 -33.31
C VAL A 429 -21.48 14.43 -32.05
N LEU A 430 -22.54 15.22 -32.05
CA LEU A 430 -22.91 16.12 -30.95
C LEU A 430 -23.62 15.38 -29.79
N SER A 431 -24.05 14.13 -29.99
CA SER A 431 -24.56 13.31 -28.91
C SER A 431 -23.44 12.89 -27.95
N LEU A 432 -23.75 12.80 -26.66
CA LEU A 432 -22.76 12.31 -25.65
C LEU A 432 -22.33 10.88 -25.98
N GLU A 433 -23.28 10.04 -26.37
CA GLU A 433 -23.06 8.65 -26.78
C GLU A 433 -22.14 8.56 -28.01
N GLY A 434 -22.37 9.40 -29.03
CA GLY A 434 -21.53 9.47 -30.22
C GLY A 434 -20.11 9.91 -29.88
N SER A 435 -19.99 10.93 -29.03
CA SER A 435 -18.71 11.44 -28.55
C SER A 435 -17.87 10.35 -27.85
N VAL A 436 -18.41 9.62 -26.87
CA VAL A 436 -17.66 8.56 -26.20
C VAL A 436 -17.40 7.37 -27.12
N ALA A 437 -18.38 6.96 -27.97
CA ALA A 437 -18.24 5.83 -28.88
C ALA A 437 -17.17 6.06 -29.95
N ALA A 438 -16.90 7.31 -30.35
CA ALA A 438 -15.87 7.64 -31.31
C ALA A 438 -14.42 7.38 -30.83
N ARG A 439 -14.17 7.26 -29.53
CA ARG A 439 -12.84 7.14 -28.92
C ARG A 439 -12.45 5.67 -28.71
N GLN A 440 -12.24 4.93 -29.81
CA GLN A 440 -12.02 3.47 -29.84
C GLN A 440 -10.56 3.04 -29.78
N HIS A 441 -9.61 3.97 -29.79
CA HIS A 441 -8.18 3.65 -29.70
C HIS A 441 -7.84 3.09 -28.31
N ILE A 442 -6.68 2.42 -28.16
CA ILE A 442 -6.20 1.91 -26.89
C ILE A 442 -6.14 3.05 -25.86
N GLY A 443 -6.77 2.83 -24.71
CA GLY A 443 -6.90 3.84 -23.67
C GLY A 443 -8.01 4.87 -23.89
N GLY A 444 -8.80 4.74 -24.96
CA GLY A 444 -9.97 5.58 -25.22
C GLY A 444 -11.17 5.20 -24.35
N THR A 445 -12.14 6.13 -24.25
CA THR A 445 -13.29 5.98 -23.34
C THR A 445 -14.49 5.24 -23.96
N ALA A 446 -14.39 4.75 -25.20
CA ALA A 446 -15.47 3.99 -25.80
C ALA A 446 -15.83 2.75 -24.95
N PRO A 447 -17.11 2.46 -24.68
CA PRO A 447 -17.52 1.36 -23.82
C PRO A 447 -16.88 0.00 -24.16
N ASP A 448 -16.79 -0.32 -25.46
CA ASP A 448 -16.15 -1.57 -25.90
C ASP A 448 -14.64 -1.58 -25.66
N THR A 449 -13.99 -0.42 -25.75
CA THR A 449 -12.55 -0.27 -25.41
C THR A 449 -12.34 -0.48 -23.93
N VAL A 450 -13.20 0.09 -23.09
CA VAL A 450 -13.18 -0.10 -21.63
C VAL A 450 -13.38 -1.59 -21.26
N ARG A 451 -14.38 -2.27 -21.87
CA ARG A 451 -14.60 -3.72 -21.65
C ARG A 451 -13.41 -4.58 -22.07
N LYS A 452 -12.75 -4.23 -23.19
CA LYS A 452 -11.53 -4.92 -23.61
C LYS A 452 -10.39 -4.74 -22.62
N ALA A 453 -10.20 -3.52 -22.10
CA ALA A 453 -9.20 -3.21 -21.08
C ALA A 453 -9.48 -4.02 -19.79
N ILE A 454 -10.74 -4.06 -19.32
CA ILE A 454 -11.15 -4.84 -18.15
C ILE A 454 -10.86 -6.34 -18.36
N LYS A 455 -11.19 -6.89 -19.54
CA LYS A 455 -10.90 -8.29 -19.87
C LYS A 455 -9.39 -8.59 -19.82
N THR A 456 -8.58 -7.70 -20.35
CA THR A 456 -7.10 -7.83 -20.31
C THR A 456 -6.59 -7.76 -18.86
N ALA A 457 -7.10 -6.80 -18.08
CA ALA A 457 -6.76 -6.65 -16.66
C ALA A 457 -7.09 -7.89 -15.83
N ARG A 458 -8.29 -8.48 -16.01
CA ARG A 458 -8.67 -9.73 -15.33
C ARG A 458 -7.79 -10.92 -15.69
N ALA A 459 -7.24 -10.96 -16.89
CA ALA A 459 -6.35 -12.04 -17.31
C ALA A 459 -4.92 -11.91 -16.74
N ALA A 460 -4.57 -10.73 -16.21
CA ALA A 460 -3.27 -10.44 -15.62
C ALA A 460 -3.26 -10.58 -14.08
N LEU A 461 -4.42 -10.63 -13.43
CA LEU A 461 -4.59 -10.91 -11.99
C LEU A 461 -4.53 -12.41 -11.68
#